data_466866351392796bf62dbd0c54f7c40e
#
_entry.id   466866351392796bf62dbd0c54f7c40e
#
_cell.length_a   1.000
_cell.length_b   1.000
_cell.length_c   1.000
_cell.angle_alpha   90.00
_cell.angle_beta   90.00
_cell.angle_gamma   90.00
#
_symmetry.space_group_name_H-M   'P 1'
#
loop_
_entity.id
_entity.type
_entity.pdbx_description
1 polymer ?
#
loop_
_entity_poly.entity_id
_entity_poly.type
_entity_poly.pdbx_seq_one_letter_code
_entity_poly.pdbx_strand_id
1 'polypeptide(L)'
;MEIKIANTELKEITSIFYRILIPRPIAWVSTISKEGIDNLAPFSFYGGVTANPPIVSLGIGKRKGKHKDTAQNLLDTKECVIHLTNVELSEKMVMTSADLPPEEDEFEMAGISKLRSTDVKPSRIKEAHIAMELSLIHI
;
A
#
# COMPACT_ATOMS: atom_id res chain seq x y z
N MET A 1 -28.79 -10.20 -11.44
CA MET A 1 -27.75 -10.10 -12.51
C MET A 1 -26.72 -11.21 -12.26
N GLU A 2 -26.48 -12.04 -13.24
CA GLU A 2 -25.46 -13.10 -13.18
C GLU A 2 -24.29 -12.71 -14.09
N ILE A 3 -23.07 -12.84 -13.58
CA ILE A 3 -21.84 -12.51 -14.32
C ILE A 3 -20.96 -13.76 -14.33
N LYS A 4 -20.74 -14.32 -15.52
CA LYS A 4 -19.85 -15.46 -15.70
C LYS A 4 -18.43 -14.96 -15.99
N ILE A 5 -17.54 -15.04 -15.02
CA ILE A 5 -16.16 -14.56 -15.10
C ILE A 5 -15.44 -15.11 -16.34
N ALA A 6 -15.66 -16.38 -16.67
CA ALA A 6 -15.03 -17.03 -17.83
C ALA A 6 -15.37 -16.38 -19.19
N ASN A 7 -16.50 -15.65 -19.26
CA ASN A 7 -17.01 -15.06 -20.50
C ASN A 7 -17.04 -13.52 -20.47
N THR A 8 -16.44 -12.91 -19.45
CA THR A 8 -16.47 -11.46 -19.25
C THR A 8 -15.04 -10.91 -19.34
N GLU A 9 -14.88 -9.79 -20.01
CA GLU A 9 -13.58 -9.14 -20.14
C GLU A 9 -13.03 -8.72 -18.76
N LEU A 10 -11.70 -8.88 -18.57
CA LEU A 10 -11.04 -8.55 -17.31
C LEU A 10 -11.30 -7.10 -16.86
N LYS A 11 -11.36 -6.15 -17.81
CA LYS A 11 -11.64 -4.74 -17.52
C LYS A 11 -13.03 -4.54 -16.90
N GLU A 12 -14.02 -5.25 -17.41
CA GLU A 12 -15.39 -5.22 -16.92
C GLU A 12 -15.48 -5.86 -15.52
N ILE A 13 -14.89 -7.05 -15.36
CA ILE A 13 -14.81 -7.74 -14.05
C ILE A 13 -14.16 -6.81 -13.02
N THR A 14 -13.03 -6.20 -13.36
CA THR A 14 -12.31 -5.27 -12.48
C THR A 14 -13.19 -4.08 -12.09
N SER A 15 -13.88 -3.47 -13.05
CA SER A 15 -14.77 -2.34 -12.80
C SER A 15 -15.91 -2.70 -11.84
N ILE A 16 -16.53 -3.86 -12.03
CA ILE A 16 -17.59 -4.37 -11.16
C ILE A 16 -17.04 -4.62 -9.76
N PHE A 17 -15.89 -5.30 -9.66
CA PHE A 17 -15.26 -5.64 -8.38
C PHE A 17 -14.96 -4.39 -7.54
N TYR A 18 -14.43 -3.34 -8.17
CA TYR A 18 -14.19 -2.06 -7.48
C TYR A 18 -15.47 -1.38 -6.97
N ARG A 19 -16.61 -1.59 -7.63
CA ARG A 19 -17.89 -0.96 -7.28
C ARG A 19 -18.65 -1.72 -6.19
N ILE A 20 -18.53 -3.05 -6.13
CA ILE A 20 -19.28 -3.86 -5.17
C ILE A 20 -18.56 -4.04 -3.83
N LEU A 21 -17.22 -3.92 -3.83
CA LEU A 21 -16.41 -4.00 -2.60
C LEU A 21 -16.22 -2.61 -1.99
N ILE A 22 -17.24 -2.09 -1.36
CA ILE A 22 -17.25 -0.80 -0.66
C ILE A 22 -18.05 -0.90 0.65
N PRO A 23 -17.70 -0.13 1.69
CA PRO A 23 -16.48 0.71 1.81
C PRO A 23 -15.20 -0.12 1.95
N ARG A 24 -14.08 0.42 1.51
CA ARG A 24 -12.75 -0.17 1.72
C ARG A 24 -11.89 0.76 2.57
N PRO A 25 -11.22 0.25 3.59
CA PRO A 25 -10.20 1.02 4.29
C PRO A 25 -9.00 1.27 3.36
N ILE A 26 -8.26 2.33 3.62
CA ILE A 26 -7.03 2.65 2.90
C ILE A 26 -5.83 2.32 3.79
N ALA A 27 -4.95 1.46 3.30
CA ALA A 27 -3.61 1.29 3.85
C ALA A 27 -2.66 2.26 3.13
N TRP A 28 -2.06 3.19 3.84
CA TRP A 28 -0.99 4.02 3.31
C TRP A 28 0.34 3.39 3.70
N VAL A 29 0.99 2.74 2.73
CA VAL A 29 2.07 1.79 2.97
C VAL A 29 3.40 2.41 2.63
N SER A 30 4.30 2.45 3.59
CA SER A 30 5.72 2.71 3.33
C SER A 30 6.52 1.41 3.26
N THR A 31 7.44 1.36 2.34
CA THR A 31 8.43 0.30 2.15
C THR A 31 9.78 0.92 1.84
N ILE A 32 10.83 0.12 1.86
CA ILE A 32 12.18 0.59 1.51
C ILE A 32 12.81 -0.37 0.51
N SER A 33 13.50 0.17 -0.49
CA SER A 33 14.24 -0.63 -1.47
C SER A 33 15.53 -1.20 -0.88
N LYS A 34 16.19 -2.13 -1.58
CA LYS A 34 17.53 -2.64 -1.19
C LYS A 34 18.58 -1.53 -1.18
N GLU A 35 18.40 -0.52 -2.00
CA GLU A 35 19.26 0.65 -2.12
C GLU A 35 19.02 1.70 -1.02
N GLY A 36 17.97 1.50 -0.19
CA GLY A 36 17.65 2.38 0.91
C GLY A 36 16.72 3.55 0.55
N ILE A 37 16.01 3.45 -0.59
CA ILE A 37 15.05 4.46 -1.02
C ILE A 37 13.68 4.12 -0.46
N ASP A 38 13.09 5.04 0.29
CA ASP A 38 11.71 4.90 0.78
C ASP A 38 10.71 5.03 -0.36
N ASN A 39 9.64 4.24 -0.28
CA ASN A 39 8.48 4.33 -1.16
C ASN A 39 7.21 4.44 -0.31
N LEU A 40 6.26 5.26 -0.73
CA LEU A 40 5.01 5.49 -0.03
C LEU A 40 3.83 5.47 -1.00
N ALA A 41 2.89 4.53 -0.81
CA ALA A 41 1.75 4.40 -1.72
C ALA A 41 0.46 3.95 -1.00
N PRO A 42 -0.74 4.44 -1.41
CA PRO A 42 -2.02 4.03 -0.87
C PRO A 42 -2.59 2.79 -1.56
N PHE A 43 -3.20 1.90 -0.78
CA PHE A 43 -3.87 0.69 -1.27
C PHE A 43 -5.22 0.51 -0.58
N SER A 44 -6.27 0.20 -1.37
CA SER A 44 -7.63 0.01 -0.88
C SER A 44 -8.10 -1.45 -0.82
N PHE A 45 -7.31 -2.40 -1.31
CA PHE A 45 -7.53 -3.83 -1.06
C PHE A 45 -6.76 -4.24 0.19
N TYR A 46 -7.29 -3.86 1.34
CA TYR A 46 -6.67 -4.01 2.65
C TYR A 46 -7.72 -4.43 3.68
N GLY A 47 -7.36 -5.31 4.59
CA GLY A 47 -8.26 -5.72 5.67
C GLY A 47 -7.61 -6.62 6.71
N GLY A 48 -8.26 -6.72 7.87
CA GLY A 48 -7.87 -7.66 8.91
C GLY A 48 -8.18 -9.11 8.53
N VAL A 49 -7.25 -10.02 8.81
CA VAL A 49 -7.42 -11.46 8.63
C VAL A 49 -7.76 -12.11 9.98
N THR A 50 -6.99 -11.81 11.01
CA THR A 50 -7.18 -12.31 12.39
C THR A 50 -6.61 -11.31 13.40
N ALA A 51 -7.17 -11.35 14.61
CA ALA A 51 -6.72 -10.51 15.72
C ALA A 51 -5.69 -11.22 16.63
N ASN A 52 -5.63 -12.56 16.57
CA ASN A 52 -4.66 -13.33 17.37
C ASN A 52 -4.12 -14.53 16.57
N PRO A 53 -2.87 -14.47 16.09
CA PRO A 53 -2.02 -13.28 16.06
C PRO A 53 -2.61 -12.18 15.18
N PRO A 54 -2.24 -10.89 15.35
CA PRO A 54 -2.74 -9.81 14.53
C PRO A 54 -2.14 -9.90 13.12
N ILE A 55 -3.00 -10.20 12.13
CA ILE A 55 -2.61 -10.37 10.72
C ILE A 55 -3.52 -9.53 9.85
N VAL A 56 -2.93 -8.84 8.88
CA VAL A 56 -3.64 -8.08 7.86
C VAL A 56 -3.33 -8.62 6.46
N SER A 57 -4.26 -8.46 5.54
CA SER A 57 -4.07 -8.70 4.13
C SER A 57 -3.91 -7.40 3.37
N LEU A 58 -3.03 -7.40 2.38
CA LEU A 58 -2.78 -6.26 1.51
C LEU A 58 -2.71 -6.73 0.05
N GLY A 59 -3.67 -6.30 -0.77
CA GLY A 59 -3.71 -6.60 -2.19
C GLY A 59 -2.97 -5.56 -3.01
N ILE A 60 -1.84 -5.93 -3.61
CA ILE A 60 -1.05 -5.06 -4.48
C ILE A 60 -1.12 -5.59 -5.91
N GLY A 61 -1.85 -4.88 -6.77
CA GLY A 61 -1.97 -5.23 -8.18
C GLY A 61 -0.66 -5.02 -8.94
N LYS A 62 -0.52 -5.71 -10.07
CA LYS A 62 0.57 -5.46 -11.02
C LYS A 62 0.28 -4.26 -11.90
N ARG A 63 1.32 -3.59 -12.38
CA ARG A 63 1.27 -2.52 -13.38
C ARG A 63 1.99 -3.00 -14.64
N LYS A 64 1.27 -3.02 -15.79
CA LYS A 64 1.84 -3.51 -17.07
C LYS A 64 2.57 -4.86 -16.94
N GLY A 65 2.01 -5.78 -16.12
CA GLY A 65 2.57 -7.11 -15.88
C GLY A 65 3.75 -7.16 -14.87
N LYS A 66 4.26 -6.02 -14.42
CA LYS A 66 5.37 -5.93 -13.45
C LYS A 66 4.84 -5.68 -12.03
N HIS A 67 5.63 -6.03 -11.03
CA HIS A 67 5.37 -5.60 -9.65
C HIS A 67 5.46 -4.08 -9.53
N LYS A 68 4.62 -3.49 -8.68
CA LYS A 68 4.80 -2.12 -8.21
C LYS A 68 5.96 -2.08 -7.20
N ASP A 69 6.57 -0.92 -7.02
CA ASP A 69 7.72 -0.75 -6.12
C ASP A 69 7.44 -1.24 -4.70
N THR A 70 6.27 -0.94 -4.15
CA THR A 70 5.82 -1.48 -2.85
C THR A 70 5.85 -3.00 -2.81
N ALA A 71 5.38 -3.69 -3.86
CA ALA A 71 5.40 -5.14 -3.91
C ALA A 71 6.82 -5.69 -4.07
N GLN A 72 7.64 -5.05 -4.91
CA GLN A 72 9.05 -5.44 -5.10
C GLN A 72 9.83 -5.26 -3.78
N ASN A 73 9.69 -4.13 -3.11
CA ASN A 73 10.34 -3.85 -1.84
C ASN A 73 9.92 -4.87 -0.76
N LEU A 74 8.63 -5.20 -0.67
CA LEU A 74 8.14 -6.24 0.25
C LEU A 74 8.72 -7.63 -0.04
N LEU A 75 8.88 -7.99 -1.32
CA LEU A 75 9.54 -9.24 -1.70
C LEU A 75 11.00 -9.27 -1.28
N ASP A 76 11.66 -8.15 -1.36
CA ASP A 76 13.08 -8.00 -1.13
C ASP A 76 13.44 -7.84 0.36
N THR A 77 12.73 -6.97 1.08
CA THR A 77 13.06 -6.58 2.46
C THR A 77 12.20 -7.27 3.52
N LYS A 78 11.02 -7.77 3.13
CA LYS A 78 10.04 -8.43 4.01
C LYS A 78 9.41 -7.51 5.08
N GLU A 79 9.57 -6.21 4.96
CA GLU A 79 9.14 -5.23 5.95
C GLU A 79 8.31 -4.11 5.32
N CYS A 80 7.33 -3.60 6.06
CA CYS A 80 6.59 -2.39 5.71
C CYS A 80 6.01 -1.72 6.95
N VAL A 81 5.56 -0.48 6.76
CA VAL A 81 4.70 0.18 7.73
C VAL A 81 3.38 0.54 7.06
N ILE A 82 2.27 0.25 7.73
CA ILE A 82 0.94 0.68 7.30
C ILE A 82 0.47 1.81 8.21
N HIS A 83 0.09 2.93 7.59
CA HIS A 83 -0.44 4.10 8.28
C HIS A 83 -1.94 4.23 8.05
N LEU A 84 -2.66 4.64 9.08
CA LEU A 84 -4.05 5.08 8.93
C LEU A 84 -4.07 6.58 8.65
N THR A 85 -4.67 6.94 7.52
CA THR A 85 -4.75 8.32 7.05
C THR A 85 -5.91 9.05 7.71
N ASN A 86 -5.66 10.25 8.20
CA ASN A 86 -6.68 11.21 8.61
C ASN A 86 -7.08 12.13 7.44
N VAL A 87 -8.11 12.94 7.63
CA VAL A 87 -8.66 13.81 6.57
C VAL A 87 -7.64 14.86 6.15
N GLU A 88 -6.86 15.39 7.07
CA GLU A 88 -5.85 16.44 6.84
C GLU A 88 -4.72 15.98 5.92
N LEU A 89 -4.45 14.68 5.88
CA LEU A 89 -3.41 14.08 5.05
C LEU A 89 -3.94 13.50 3.73
N SER A 90 -5.25 13.56 3.49
CA SER A 90 -5.88 12.90 2.34
C SER A 90 -5.35 13.37 0.99
N GLU A 91 -5.11 14.67 0.81
CA GLU A 91 -4.55 15.23 -0.43
C GLU A 91 -3.12 14.73 -0.67
N LYS A 92 -2.28 14.76 0.38
CA LYS A 92 -0.91 14.24 0.31
C LYS A 92 -0.88 12.75 0.00
N MET A 93 -1.80 11.97 0.61
CA MET A 93 -1.94 10.55 0.31
C MET A 93 -2.29 10.31 -1.17
N VAL A 94 -3.20 11.10 -1.75
CA VAL A 94 -3.54 11.00 -3.17
C VAL A 94 -2.33 11.33 -4.04
N MET A 95 -1.52 12.33 -3.68
CA MET A 95 -0.29 12.65 -4.42
C MET A 95 0.65 11.44 -4.50
N THR A 96 0.81 10.68 -3.41
CA THR A 96 1.67 9.48 -3.38
C THR A 96 1.12 8.28 -4.17
N SER A 97 -0.04 8.43 -4.83
CA SER A 97 -0.54 7.44 -5.79
C SER A 97 0.02 7.63 -7.20
N ALA A 98 0.81 8.68 -7.43
CA ALA A 98 1.45 8.97 -8.69
C ALA A 98 2.40 7.84 -9.13
N ASP A 99 2.62 7.75 -10.45
CA ASP A 99 3.55 6.78 -11.04
C ASP A 99 4.93 7.42 -11.15
N LEU A 100 5.73 7.29 -10.11
CA LEU A 100 7.09 7.82 -10.08
C LEU A 100 8.10 6.73 -10.49
N PRO A 101 9.29 7.13 -10.97
CA PRO A 101 10.44 6.24 -11.09
C PRO A 101 10.84 5.65 -9.72
N PRO A 102 11.38 4.41 -9.67
CA PRO A 102 11.75 3.76 -8.40
C PRO A 102 12.83 4.49 -7.59
N GLU A 103 13.54 5.43 -8.22
CA GLU A 103 14.57 6.27 -7.60
C GLU A 103 14.01 7.52 -6.91
N GLU A 104 12.73 7.82 -7.14
CA GLU A 104 12.05 8.97 -6.56
C GLU A 104 11.29 8.58 -5.28
N ASP A 105 11.33 9.47 -4.31
CA ASP A 105 10.77 9.27 -2.98
C ASP A 105 9.44 10.05 -2.83
N GLU A 106 8.34 9.32 -2.69
CA GLU A 106 7.02 9.94 -2.55
C GLU A 106 6.86 10.76 -1.25
N PHE A 107 7.62 10.47 -0.20
CA PHE A 107 7.63 11.33 1.00
C PHE A 107 8.09 12.73 0.66
N GLU A 108 9.19 12.85 -0.07
CA GLU A 108 9.74 14.15 -0.47
C GLU A 108 8.80 14.84 -1.44
N MET A 109 8.31 14.13 -2.46
CA MET A 109 7.41 14.67 -3.47
C MET A 109 6.11 15.22 -2.86
N ALA A 110 5.53 14.54 -1.87
CA ALA A 110 4.30 14.98 -1.20
C ALA A 110 4.54 15.89 0.02
N GLY A 111 5.78 16.23 0.34
CA GLY A 111 6.13 17.05 1.51
C GLY A 111 5.68 16.42 2.83
N ILE A 112 5.94 15.11 3.00
CA ILE A 112 5.62 14.34 4.19
C ILE A 112 6.90 14.12 4.98
N SER A 113 6.82 14.35 6.30
CA SER A 113 7.99 14.19 7.17
C SER A 113 8.21 12.72 7.53
N LYS A 114 9.44 12.25 7.36
CA LYS A 114 9.83 10.92 7.79
C LYS A 114 10.09 10.87 9.29
N LEU A 115 9.69 9.77 9.90
CA LEU A 115 10.06 9.40 11.26
C LEU A 115 10.64 8.00 11.24
N ARG A 116 11.77 7.79 11.90
CA ARG A 116 12.39 6.46 12.00
C ARG A 116 11.45 5.47 12.66
N SER A 117 11.32 4.27 12.09
CA SER A 117 10.64 3.14 12.69
C SER A 117 11.44 2.54 13.85
N THR A 118 10.76 1.80 14.70
CA THR A 118 11.34 1.17 15.90
C THR A 118 11.89 -0.22 15.56
N ASP A 119 11.10 -1.04 14.87
CA ASP A 119 11.37 -2.46 14.69
C ASP A 119 11.64 -2.85 13.24
N VAL A 120 11.31 -1.96 12.27
CA VAL A 120 11.50 -2.20 10.83
C VAL A 120 12.29 -1.07 10.17
N LYS A 121 12.79 -1.30 8.96
CA LYS A 121 13.61 -0.31 8.23
C LYS A 121 12.81 0.81 7.57
N PRO A 122 11.66 0.53 6.90
CA PRO A 122 10.88 1.57 6.22
C PRO A 122 10.49 2.70 7.17
N SER A 123 10.52 3.93 6.68
CA SER A 123 10.18 5.12 7.47
C SER A 123 8.69 5.16 7.81
N ARG A 124 8.36 5.71 8.98
CA ARG A 124 6.99 6.10 9.35
C ARG A 124 6.68 7.51 8.86
N ILE A 125 5.41 7.77 8.64
CA ILE A 125 4.89 9.12 8.45
C ILE A 125 4.79 9.78 9.83
N LYS A 126 5.51 10.88 10.03
CA LYS A 126 5.53 11.62 11.31
C LYS A 126 4.15 12.16 11.69
N GLU A 127 3.40 12.63 10.68
CA GLU A 127 2.09 13.25 10.84
C GLU A 127 0.94 12.23 11.01
N ALA A 128 1.17 10.95 10.75
CA ALA A 128 0.15 9.91 10.92
C ALA A 128 -0.05 9.57 12.39
N HIS A 129 -1.32 9.48 12.81
CA HIS A 129 -1.66 9.18 14.21
C HIS A 129 -1.44 7.72 14.58
N ILE A 130 -1.55 6.80 13.61
CA ILE A 130 -1.38 5.36 13.80
C ILE A 130 -0.47 4.82 12.71
N ALA A 131 0.56 4.09 13.13
CA ALA A 131 1.46 3.36 12.27
C ALA A 131 1.62 1.93 12.81
N MET A 132 1.54 0.95 11.93
CA MET A 132 1.74 -0.46 12.22
C MET A 132 3.00 -0.93 11.51
N GLU A 133 4.02 -1.29 12.27
CA GLU A 133 5.27 -1.86 11.76
C GLU A 133 5.07 -3.38 11.57
N LEU A 134 5.27 -3.87 10.36
CA LEU A 134 4.84 -5.19 9.94
C LEU A 134 5.94 -5.95 9.20
N SER A 135 5.95 -7.27 9.40
CA SER A 135 6.75 -8.20 8.61
C SER A 135 5.87 -9.02 7.67
N LEU A 136 6.39 -9.32 6.48
CA LEU A 136 5.72 -10.15 5.50
C LEU A 136 5.75 -11.62 5.95
N ILE A 137 4.58 -12.24 6.09
CA ILE A 137 4.44 -13.64 6.48
C ILE A 137 4.32 -14.54 5.24
N HIS A 138 3.45 -14.13 4.29
CA HIS A 138 3.12 -14.96 3.14
C HIS A 138 2.73 -14.11 1.91
N ILE A 139 3.01 -14.65 0.73
CA ILE A 139 2.58 -14.10 -0.56
C ILE A 139 1.79 -15.14 -1.32
#